data_5fdee0de9ca6267c26bdf4c5bfb65e1b
#
_entry.id   5fdee0de9ca6267c26bdf4c5bfb65e1b
#
_cell.length_a   1.000
_cell.length_b   1.000
_cell.length_c   1.000
_cell.angle_alpha   90.00
_cell.angle_beta   90.00
_cell.angle_gamma   90.00
#
_symmetry.space_group_name_H-M   'P 1'
#
loop_
_entity.id
_entity.type
_entity.pdbx_description
1 polymer ?
#
loop_
_entity_poly.entity_id
_entity_poly.type
_entity_poly.pdbx_seq_one_letter_code
_entity_poly.pdbx_strand_id
1 'polypeptide(L)'
;GKAITSFDALATPAASRIALGEPKGVPVGQYTEEILTKLGILDQVKAKAVYGSDVRQVLSWTETGDADCGVVYATDAAISDKVKVAAKAPAGSHKPVIYPAAILKDTKHMDEAKSFLDFVSSEKGMAILEKYGFKAAGK
;
A
#
# COMPACT_ATOMS: atom_id res chain seq x y z
N GLY A 1 -16.85 8.57 -17.01
CA GLY A 1 -16.86 8.76 -15.56
C GLY A 1 -16.00 9.95 -15.19
N LYS A 2 -16.32 10.64 -14.10
CA LYS A 2 -15.48 11.73 -13.59
C LYS A 2 -14.13 11.14 -13.15
N ALA A 3 -13.03 11.73 -13.61
CA ALA A 3 -11.70 11.21 -13.30
C ALA A 3 -11.38 11.39 -11.81
N ILE A 4 -11.00 10.31 -11.14
CA ILE A 4 -10.43 10.35 -9.78
C ILE A 4 -8.96 10.74 -9.95
N THR A 5 -8.57 11.94 -9.52
CA THR A 5 -7.22 12.50 -9.71
C THR A 5 -6.54 12.92 -8.42
N SER A 6 -7.24 12.80 -7.28
CA SER A 6 -6.71 13.14 -5.95
C SER A 6 -7.43 12.30 -4.88
N PHE A 7 -6.88 12.28 -3.66
CA PHE A 7 -7.56 11.69 -2.50
C PHE A 7 -8.87 12.42 -2.17
N ASP A 8 -8.94 13.74 -2.33
CA ASP A 8 -10.17 14.50 -2.06
C ASP A 8 -11.32 14.08 -2.98
N ALA A 9 -11.02 13.62 -4.21
CA ALA A 9 -12.02 13.10 -5.13
C ALA A 9 -12.75 11.87 -4.58
N LEU A 10 -12.15 11.13 -3.64
CA LEU A 10 -12.78 9.99 -2.97
C LEU A 10 -14.01 10.39 -2.14
N ALA A 11 -14.05 11.61 -1.61
CA ALA A 11 -15.21 12.12 -0.87
C ALA A 11 -16.37 12.57 -1.80
N THR A 12 -16.14 12.67 -3.10
CA THR A 12 -17.11 13.17 -4.08
C THR A 12 -17.88 12.02 -4.76
N PRO A 13 -18.95 12.32 -5.54
CA PRO A 13 -19.63 11.33 -6.37
C PRO A 13 -18.79 10.76 -7.53
N ALA A 14 -17.52 11.18 -7.69
CA ALA A 14 -16.61 10.60 -8.68
C ALA A 14 -16.23 9.15 -8.34
N ALA A 15 -16.23 8.80 -7.05
CA ALA A 15 -16.04 7.46 -6.54
C ALA A 15 -17.29 7.00 -5.80
N SER A 16 -17.90 5.91 -6.24
CA SER A 16 -19.10 5.32 -5.63
C SER A 16 -18.77 4.10 -4.79
N ARG A 17 -17.74 3.34 -5.19
CA ARG A 17 -17.27 2.15 -4.49
C ARG A 17 -15.75 2.17 -4.41
N ILE A 18 -15.22 2.17 -3.20
CA ILE A 18 -13.80 2.38 -2.91
C ILE A 18 -13.26 1.14 -2.20
N ALA A 19 -12.29 0.46 -2.82
CA ALA A 19 -11.64 -0.71 -2.21
C ALA A 19 -10.53 -0.26 -1.26
N LEU A 20 -10.61 -0.69 -0.01
CA LEU A 20 -9.64 -0.40 1.05
C LEU A 20 -9.21 -1.69 1.76
N GLY A 21 -8.03 -1.72 2.34
CA GLY A 21 -7.66 -2.77 3.28
C GLY A 21 -8.44 -2.64 4.59
N GLU A 22 -8.80 -3.79 5.21
CA GLU A 22 -9.46 -3.79 6.52
C GLU A 22 -8.53 -3.16 7.58
N PRO A 23 -8.89 -2.02 8.21
CA PRO A 23 -7.96 -1.29 9.08
C PRO A 23 -7.46 -2.06 10.29
N LYS A 24 -8.25 -3.02 10.80
CA LYS A 24 -7.90 -3.79 12.00
C LYS A 24 -6.86 -4.88 11.74
N GLY A 25 -6.76 -5.38 10.52
CA GLY A 25 -5.91 -6.52 10.20
C GLY A 25 -4.96 -6.32 9.02
N VAL A 26 -5.17 -5.29 8.21
CA VAL A 26 -4.40 -5.06 6.99
C VAL A 26 -3.61 -3.75 7.11
N PRO A 27 -2.26 -3.77 7.08
CA PRO A 27 -1.45 -2.56 7.29
C PRO A 27 -1.77 -1.41 6.34
N VAL A 28 -2.02 -1.67 5.05
CA VAL A 28 -2.41 -0.61 4.10
C VAL A 28 -3.72 0.08 4.50
N GLY A 29 -4.64 -0.63 5.16
CA GLY A 29 -5.87 -0.08 5.70
C GLY A 29 -5.61 0.93 6.81
N GLN A 30 -4.66 0.64 7.71
CA GLN A 30 -4.28 1.55 8.80
C GLN A 30 -3.67 2.85 8.23
N TYR A 31 -2.73 2.75 7.30
CA TYR A 31 -2.16 3.93 6.63
C TYR A 31 -3.23 4.73 5.87
N THR A 32 -4.18 4.03 5.24
CA THR A 32 -5.30 4.68 4.54
C THR A 32 -6.18 5.48 5.50
N GLU A 33 -6.52 4.94 6.67
CA GLU A 33 -7.26 5.69 7.69
C GLU A 33 -6.49 6.93 8.18
N GLU A 34 -5.17 6.83 8.36
CA GLU A 34 -4.34 7.99 8.73
C GLU A 34 -4.44 9.08 7.65
N ILE A 35 -4.29 8.73 6.37
CA ILE A 35 -4.40 9.65 5.23
C ILE A 35 -5.77 10.33 5.21
N LEU A 36 -6.84 9.54 5.25
CA LEU A 36 -8.21 10.05 5.14
C LEU A 36 -8.60 10.92 6.34
N THR A 37 -8.12 10.56 7.54
CA THR A 37 -8.29 11.36 8.76
C THR A 37 -7.58 12.71 8.63
N LYS A 38 -6.33 12.70 8.15
CA LYS A 38 -5.55 13.91 7.96
C LYS A 38 -6.18 14.86 6.94
N LEU A 39 -6.82 14.30 5.93
CA LEU A 39 -7.55 15.06 4.89
C LEU A 39 -8.98 15.46 5.32
N GLY A 40 -9.48 14.95 6.44
CA GLY A 40 -10.82 15.25 6.93
C GLY A 40 -11.96 14.62 6.13
N ILE A 41 -11.68 13.53 5.39
CA ILE A 41 -12.64 12.87 4.49
C ILE A 41 -12.97 11.42 4.89
N LEU A 42 -12.53 10.97 6.06
CA LEU A 42 -12.64 9.57 6.47
C LEU A 42 -14.07 9.06 6.44
N ASP A 43 -15.02 9.79 7.02
CA ASP A 43 -16.41 9.33 7.15
C ASP A 43 -17.10 9.24 5.77
N GLN A 44 -16.85 10.22 4.88
CA GLN A 44 -17.39 10.22 3.52
C GLN A 44 -16.87 9.02 2.72
N VAL A 45 -15.60 8.67 2.90
CA VAL A 45 -14.99 7.52 2.20
C VAL A 45 -15.45 6.21 2.81
N LYS A 46 -15.54 6.10 4.15
CA LYS A 46 -16.05 4.89 4.83
C LYS A 46 -17.46 4.51 4.39
N ALA A 47 -18.32 5.49 4.12
CA ALA A 47 -19.69 5.25 3.64
C ALA A 47 -19.74 4.56 2.28
N LYS A 48 -18.63 4.55 1.53
CA LYS A 48 -18.51 3.97 0.17
C LYS A 48 -17.46 2.85 0.10
N ALA A 49 -16.84 2.53 1.24
CA ALA A 49 -15.74 1.59 1.29
C ALA A 49 -16.22 0.13 1.23
N VAL A 50 -15.44 -0.68 0.52
CA VAL A 50 -15.45 -2.14 0.61
C VAL A 50 -14.09 -2.58 1.12
N TYR A 51 -14.06 -3.50 2.07
CA TYR A 51 -12.83 -3.85 2.79
C TYR A 51 -12.32 -5.21 2.37
N GLY A 52 -11.08 -5.23 1.85
CA GLY A 52 -10.34 -6.44 1.52
C GLY A 52 -9.57 -6.97 2.72
N SER A 53 -9.41 -8.28 2.76
CA SER A 53 -8.64 -8.99 3.78
C SER A 53 -7.12 -8.85 3.60
N ASP A 54 -6.68 -8.36 2.46
CA ASP A 54 -5.29 -8.05 2.12
C ASP A 54 -5.22 -7.04 0.95
N VAL A 55 -4.02 -6.51 0.69
CA VAL A 55 -3.81 -5.51 -0.37
C VAL A 55 -4.03 -6.07 -1.78
N ARG A 56 -3.81 -7.37 -1.99
CA ARG A 56 -4.00 -8.01 -3.29
C ARG A 56 -5.46 -8.10 -3.67
N GLN A 57 -6.34 -8.35 -2.70
CA GLN A 57 -7.78 -8.32 -2.90
C GLN A 57 -8.26 -6.91 -3.29
N VAL A 58 -7.74 -5.87 -2.62
CA VAL A 58 -8.03 -4.46 -2.97
C VAL A 58 -7.62 -4.16 -4.41
N LEU A 59 -6.41 -4.58 -4.81
CA LEU A 59 -5.92 -4.41 -6.18
C LEU A 59 -6.83 -5.15 -7.18
N SER A 60 -7.15 -6.42 -6.90
CA SER A 60 -7.99 -7.25 -7.79
C SER A 60 -9.35 -6.63 -8.06
N TRP A 61 -10.05 -6.12 -7.04
CA TRP A 61 -11.34 -5.45 -7.23
C TRP A 61 -11.24 -4.18 -8.08
N THR A 62 -10.10 -3.49 -8.01
CA THR A 62 -9.86 -2.32 -8.85
C THR A 62 -9.55 -2.73 -10.29
N GLU A 63 -8.81 -3.82 -10.49
CA GLU A 63 -8.47 -4.38 -11.81
C GLU A 63 -9.70 -4.91 -12.57
N THR A 64 -10.65 -5.51 -11.84
CA THR A 64 -11.87 -6.08 -12.41
C THR A 64 -12.98 -5.06 -12.61
N GLY A 65 -12.85 -3.86 -12.01
CA GLY A 65 -13.90 -2.85 -12.02
C GLY A 65 -15.00 -3.08 -10.99
N ASP A 66 -14.81 -4.02 -10.05
CA ASP A 66 -15.71 -4.22 -8.92
C ASP A 66 -15.65 -3.05 -7.93
N ALA A 67 -14.58 -2.26 -7.98
CA ALA A 67 -14.47 -0.97 -7.32
C ALA A 67 -13.98 0.10 -8.31
N ASP A 68 -14.44 1.33 -8.14
CA ASP A 68 -14.05 2.47 -8.99
C ASP A 68 -12.57 2.83 -8.81
N CYS A 69 -12.05 2.60 -7.61
CA CYS A 69 -10.66 2.81 -7.22
C CYS A 69 -10.32 2.02 -5.95
N GLY A 70 -9.03 1.89 -5.68
CA GLY A 70 -8.51 1.27 -4.46
C GLY A 70 -7.29 1.99 -3.94
N VAL A 71 -7.01 1.83 -2.64
CA VAL A 71 -5.78 2.32 -2.03
C VAL A 71 -4.87 1.13 -1.74
N VAL A 72 -3.73 1.12 -2.42
CA VAL A 72 -2.70 0.07 -2.36
C VAL A 72 -1.31 0.72 -2.21
N TYR A 73 -0.29 -0.08 -1.96
CA TYR A 73 1.07 0.44 -2.04
C TYR A 73 1.47 0.72 -3.50
N ALA A 74 2.36 1.67 -3.71
CA ALA A 74 2.87 1.99 -5.04
C ALA A 74 3.54 0.77 -5.70
N THR A 75 4.16 -0.09 -4.91
CA THR A 75 4.77 -1.35 -5.35
C THR A 75 3.76 -2.36 -5.87
N ASP A 76 2.56 -2.43 -5.28
CA ASP A 76 1.48 -3.29 -5.79
C ASP A 76 0.88 -2.74 -7.08
N ALA A 77 0.69 -1.44 -7.17
CA ALA A 77 0.19 -0.82 -8.41
C ALA A 77 1.18 -0.97 -9.57
N ALA A 78 2.49 -0.96 -9.29
CA ALA A 78 3.54 -1.03 -10.31
C ALA A 78 3.63 -2.38 -11.05
N ILE A 79 3.09 -3.45 -10.48
CA ILE A 79 3.10 -4.78 -11.12
C ILE A 79 1.83 -5.09 -11.92
N SER A 80 0.87 -4.16 -11.94
CA SER A 80 -0.39 -4.31 -12.69
C SER A 80 -0.39 -3.39 -13.91
N ASP A 81 -0.76 -3.94 -15.05
CA ASP A 81 -1.00 -3.21 -16.30
C ASP A 81 -2.47 -2.79 -16.47
N LYS A 82 -3.35 -3.21 -15.53
CA LYS A 82 -4.81 -2.96 -15.58
C LYS A 82 -5.25 -1.75 -14.79
N VAL A 83 -4.36 -1.20 -13.95
CA VAL A 83 -4.65 0.00 -13.15
C VAL A 83 -3.64 1.11 -13.45
N LYS A 84 -4.03 2.34 -13.14
CA LYS A 84 -3.13 3.49 -13.17
C LYS A 84 -3.08 4.14 -11.80
N VAL A 85 -1.94 4.67 -11.41
CA VAL A 85 -1.80 5.50 -10.22
C VAL A 85 -2.44 6.85 -10.49
N ALA A 86 -3.58 7.12 -9.87
CA ALA A 86 -4.32 8.38 -10.02
C ALA A 86 -3.75 9.49 -9.11
N ALA A 87 -3.32 9.12 -7.90
CA ALA A 87 -2.72 10.03 -6.93
C ALA A 87 -1.80 9.25 -5.98
N LYS A 88 -0.83 9.94 -5.39
CA LYS A 88 -0.02 9.43 -4.27
C LYS A 88 -0.45 10.12 -2.98
N ALA A 89 -0.31 9.42 -1.86
CA ALA A 89 -0.59 9.99 -0.54
C ALA A 89 0.23 11.28 -0.32
N PRO A 90 -0.39 12.35 0.18
CA PRO A 90 0.33 13.57 0.50
C PRO A 90 1.44 13.34 1.52
N ALA A 91 2.55 14.06 1.40
CA ALA A 91 3.64 13.96 2.36
C ALA A 91 3.15 14.26 3.79
N GLY A 92 3.56 13.44 4.75
CA GLY A 92 3.16 13.59 6.16
C GLY A 92 1.71 13.24 6.47
N SER A 93 0.95 12.63 5.52
CA SER A 93 -0.43 12.21 5.77
C SER A 93 -0.55 10.86 6.49
N HIS A 94 0.53 10.11 6.56
CA HIS A 94 0.60 8.82 7.25
C HIS A 94 2.00 8.61 7.83
N LYS A 95 2.13 7.67 8.76
CA LYS A 95 3.44 7.20 9.27
C LYS A 95 4.26 6.58 8.16
N PRO A 96 5.60 6.57 8.28
CA PRO A 96 6.47 5.87 7.32
C PRO A 96 6.06 4.41 7.15
N VAL A 97 5.94 3.96 5.91
CA VAL A 97 5.71 2.55 5.59
C VAL A 97 7.04 1.83 5.66
N ILE A 98 7.22 0.95 6.64
CA ILE A 98 8.46 0.22 6.88
C ILE A 98 8.18 -1.28 6.79
N TYR A 99 9.02 -1.99 6.06
CA TYR A 99 9.05 -3.45 5.96
C TYR A 99 10.22 -3.98 6.81
N PRO A 100 9.99 -4.41 8.05
CA PRO A 100 11.04 -5.00 8.87
C PRO A 100 11.34 -6.43 8.42
N ALA A 101 12.62 -6.83 8.46
CA ALA A 101 13.04 -8.20 8.30
C ALA A 101 13.67 -8.68 9.61
N ALA A 102 13.44 -9.94 9.98
CA ALA A 102 13.99 -10.55 11.16
C ALA A 102 14.34 -12.03 10.91
N ILE A 103 15.34 -12.52 11.63
CA ILE A 103 15.70 -13.93 11.66
C ILE A 103 14.94 -14.58 12.82
N LEU A 104 14.29 -15.72 12.58
CA LEU A 104 13.63 -16.48 13.63
C LEU A 104 14.67 -17.00 14.64
N LYS A 105 14.41 -16.79 15.93
CA LYS A 105 15.34 -17.15 17.03
C LYS A 105 15.73 -18.62 17.00
N ASP A 106 14.79 -19.50 16.70
CA ASP A 106 14.98 -20.95 16.77
C ASP A 106 15.25 -21.59 15.40
N THR A 107 15.69 -20.79 14.41
CA THR A 107 16.08 -21.33 13.12
C THR A 107 17.28 -22.28 13.25
N LYS A 108 17.26 -23.37 12.49
CA LYS A 108 18.39 -24.30 12.36
C LYS A 108 19.42 -23.86 11.29
N HIS A 109 19.14 -22.75 10.61
CA HIS A 109 19.91 -22.21 9.49
C HIS A 109 20.32 -20.76 9.75
N MET A 110 20.91 -20.51 10.95
CA MET A 110 21.22 -19.15 11.40
C MET A 110 22.23 -18.46 10.48
N ASP A 111 23.27 -19.15 10.04
CA ASP A 111 24.33 -18.56 9.22
C ASP A 111 23.84 -18.25 7.81
N GLU A 112 23.03 -19.13 7.23
CA GLU A 112 22.41 -18.91 5.94
C GLU A 112 21.39 -17.75 5.99
N ALA A 113 20.59 -17.66 7.06
CA ALA A 113 19.65 -16.57 7.26
C ALA A 113 20.37 -15.21 7.41
N LYS A 114 21.47 -15.16 8.17
CA LYS A 114 22.31 -13.97 8.27
C LYS A 114 22.89 -13.57 6.92
N SER A 115 23.48 -14.53 6.21
CA SER A 115 24.05 -14.31 4.87
C SER A 115 23.01 -13.75 3.91
N PHE A 116 21.77 -14.24 3.97
CA PHE A 116 20.67 -13.72 3.15
C PHE A 116 20.29 -12.27 3.52
N LEU A 117 20.17 -11.95 4.81
CA LEU A 117 19.88 -10.58 5.24
C LEU A 117 21.01 -9.61 4.88
N ASP A 118 22.27 -10.04 5.01
CA ASP A 118 23.44 -9.26 4.60
C ASP A 118 23.40 -8.99 3.09
N PHE A 119 23.02 -9.99 2.28
CA PHE A 119 22.82 -9.81 0.85
C PHE A 119 21.70 -8.81 0.55
N VAL A 120 20.53 -8.95 1.19
CA VAL A 120 19.39 -8.04 1.00
C VAL A 120 19.77 -6.60 1.34
N SER A 121 20.59 -6.40 2.38
CA SER A 121 21.06 -5.09 2.83
C SER A 121 22.27 -4.57 2.03
N SER A 122 22.85 -5.39 1.17
CA SER A 122 23.98 -5.00 0.32
C SER A 122 23.56 -4.04 -0.80
N GLU A 123 24.53 -3.38 -1.43
CA GLU A 123 24.31 -2.53 -2.59
C GLU A 123 23.57 -3.27 -3.71
N LYS A 124 23.92 -4.53 -3.97
CA LYS A 124 23.24 -5.39 -4.95
C LYS A 124 21.78 -5.67 -4.57
N GLY A 125 21.55 -6.06 -3.31
CA GLY A 125 20.20 -6.34 -2.80
C GLY A 125 19.33 -5.09 -2.86
N MET A 126 19.85 -3.96 -2.42
CA MET A 126 19.15 -2.69 -2.47
C MET A 126 18.83 -2.23 -3.89
N ALA A 127 19.75 -2.39 -4.85
CA ALA A 127 19.49 -2.07 -6.26
C ALA A 127 18.34 -2.92 -6.84
N ILE A 128 18.22 -4.18 -6.44
CA ILE A 128 17.08 -5.02 -6.82
C ILE A 128 15.78 -4.49 -6.22
N LEU A 129 15.76 -4.18 -4.93
CA LEU A 129 14.57 -3.64 -4.25
C LEU A 129 14.13 -2.32 -4.86
N GLU A 130 15.06 -1.42 -5.14
CA GLU A 130 14.78 -0.12 -5.77
C GLU A 130 14.17 -0.27 -7.17
N LYS A 131 14.60 -1.26 -7.94
CA LYS A 131 14.00 -1.59 -9.24
C LYS A 131 12.51 -1.89 -9.13
N TYR A 132 12.06 -2.45 -8.01
CA TYR A 132 10.65 -2.75 -7.73
C TYR A 132 9.94 -1.66 -6.93
N GLY A 133 10.55 -0.48 -6.76
CA GLY A 133 9.93 0.68 -6.14
C GLY A 133 10.10 0.77 -4.62
N PHE A 134 10.84 -0.13 -4.00
CA PHE A 134 11.23 -0.02 -2.59
C PHE A 134 12.35 1.00 -2.41
N LYS A 135 12.49 1.50 -1.20
CA LYS A 135 13.57 2.43 -0.82
C LYS A 135 14.25 1.90 0.44
N ALA A 136 15.54 2.21 0.60
CA ALA A 136 16.19 1.96 1.87
C ALA A 136 15.44 2.71 2.98
N ALA A 137 15.18 2.02 4.11
CA ALA A 137 14.67 2.69 5.29
C ALA A 137 15.70 3.74 5.71
N GLY A 138 15.26 4.97 5.95
CA GLY A 138 16.13 6.06 6.36
C GLY A 138 16.90 5.68 7.63
N LYS A 139 18.19 5.98 7.64
CA LYS A 139 19.03 5.92 8.85
C LYS A 139 18.68 7.06 9.78
#